data_f8e7e65a493cfc83192ba41f4a6fc3c6
#
_entry.id   f8e7e65a493cfc83192ba41f4a6fc3c6
#
_cell.length_a   1.000
_cell.length_b   1.000
_cell.length_c   1.000
_cell.angle_alpha   90.00
_cell.angle_beta   90.00
_cell.angle_gamma   90.00
#
_symmetry.space_group_name_H-M   'P 1'
#
loop_
_entity.id
_entity.type
_entity.pdbx_description
1 polymer ?
#
loop_
_entity_poly.entity_id
_entity_poly.type
_entity_poly.pdbx_seq_one_letter_code
_entity_poly.pdbx_strand_id
1 'polypeptide(L)'
;MRWILFISLHLLIFFILIISYAEAREEWTVTRFEDYSYASVSGEIQFKDKFVFVLMPEDNCSEITTMFSFYTWNDPEDHRQLIDRHIPVKLNGIETTAEVLTILPATDGLKYVLSLGTYPIKDYTIISHKLYEEDKKYEIEIIDGLNFKAAKYFDITVNRWKLENFLPSIDKAIKICKEIHYKPA
;
A
#
# COMPACT_ATOMS: atom_id res chain seq x y z
N MET A 1 -25.31 44.65 -3.55
CA MET A 1 -25.73 43.38 -2.89
C MET A 1 -25.62 42.13 -3.77
N ARG A 2 -25.97 42.16 -5.06
CA ARG A 2 -25.90 40.95 -5.96
C ARG A 2 -24.46 40.41 -6.17
N TRP A 3 -23.44 41.25 -6.19
CA TRP A 3 -22.04 40.83 -6.39
C TRP A 3 -21.44 40.07 -5.21
N ILE A 4 -21.82 40.40 -3.98
CA ILE A 4 -21.34 39.71 -2.77
C ILE A 4 -21.88 38.28 -2.71
N LEU A 5 -23.12 38.04 -3.12
CA LEU A 5 -23.73 36.72 -3.21
C LEU A 5 -23.04 35.82 -4.25
N PHE A 6 -22.60 36.38 -5.39
CA PHE A 6 -21.88 35.63 -6.43
C PHE A 6 -20.51 35.16 -5.95
N ILE A 7 -19.76 36.03 -5.28
CA ILE A 7 -18.42 35.70 -4.73
C ILE A 7 -18.54 34.63 -3.64
N SER A 8 -19.53 34.73 -2.76
CA SER A 8 -19.80 33.76 -1.70
C SER A 8 -20.14 32.38 -2.26
N LEU A 9 -20.96 32.33 -3.32
CA LEU A 9 -21.35 31.06 -3.96
C LEU A 9 -20.16 30.35 -4.63
N HIS A 10 -19.28 31.10 -5.32
CA HIS A 10 -18.09 30.52 -5.96
C HIS A 10 -17.05 30.02 -4.93
N LEU A 11 -16.87 30.72 -3.83
CA LEU A 11 -16.02 30.29 -2.73
C LEU A 11 -16.55 28.99 -2.07
N LEU A 12 -17.87 28.88 -1.89
CA LEU A 12 -18.50 27.68 -1.34
C LEU A 12 -18.31 26.46 -2.26
N ILE A 13 -18.53 26.64 -3.58
CA ILE A 13 -18.34 25.57 -4.58
C ILE A 13 -16.88 25.15 -4.63
N PHE A 14 -15.93 26.08 -4.57
CA PHE A 14 -14.51 25.79 -4.58
C PHE A 14 -14.08 25.02 -3.32
N PHE A 15 -14.63 25.36 -2.15
CA PHE A 15 -14.39 24.64 -0.88
C PHE A 15 -14.97 23.22 -0.92
N ILE A 16 -16.15 23.01 -1.48
CA ILE A 16 -16.77 21.68 -1.64
C ILE A 16 -15.94 20.82 -2.60
N LEU A 17 -15.44 21.37 -3.70
CA LEU A 17 -14.57 20.66 -4.64
C LEU A 17 -13.23 20.25 -4.01
N ILE A 18 -12.63 21.09 -3.16
CA ILE A 18 -11.38 20.76 -2.45
C ILE A 18 -11.60 19.63 -1.46
N ILE A 19 -12.69 19.64 -0.70
CA ILE A 19 -13.02 18.59 0.27
C ILE A 19 -13.26 17.26 -0.46
N SER A 20 -14.03 17.26 -1.55
CA SER A 20 -14.28 16.06 -2.35
C SER A 20 -12.98 15.49 -2.98
N TYR A 21 -12.03 16.35 -3.34
CA TYR A 21 -10.74 15.92 -3.90
C TYR A 21 -9.81 15.34 -2.83
N ALA A 22 -9.90 15.80 -1.59
CA ALA A 22 -9.12 15.27 -0.47
C ALA A 22 -9.60 13.87 -0.02
N GLU A 23 -10.93 13.65 0.03
CA GLU A 23 -11.51 12.33 0.34
C GLU A 23 -11.21 11.26 -0.71
N ALA A 24 -11.15 11.62 -2.00
CA ALA A 24 -10.85 10.68 -3.09
C ALA A 24 -9.42 10.10 -3.06
N ARG A 25 -8.53 10.64 -2.24
CA ARG A 25 -7.12 10.22 -2.17
C ARG A 25 -6.83 9.04 -1.24
N GLU A 26 -7.75 8.68 -0.35
CA GLU A 26 -7.52 7.70 0.71
C GLU A 26 -8.33 6.40 0.52
N GLU A 27 -9.05 6.25 -0.60
CA GLU A 27 -9.88 5.07 -0.83
C GLU A 27 -9.06 3.89 -1.37
N TRP A 28 -9.44 2.70 -0.90
CA TRP A 28 -8.98 1.44 -1.46
C TRP A 28 -9.44 1.33 -2.91
N THR A 29 -8.52 1.03 -3.80
CA THR A 29 -8.78 0.74 -5.21
C THR A 29 -8.64 -0.75 -5.47
N VAL A 30 -9.55 -1.30 -6.27
CA VAL A 30 -9.49 -2.71 -6.70
C VAL A 30 -9.31 -2.74 -8.20
N THR A 31 -8.26 -3.42 -8.64
CA THR A 31 -7.88 -3.49 -10.05
C THR A 31 -7.78 -4.95 -10.50
N ARG A 32 -8.19 -5.18 -11.76
CA ARG A 32 -8.04 -6.45 -12.48
C ARG A 32 -6.90 -6.33 -13.48
N PHE A 33 -6.04 -7.35 -13.51
CA PHE A 33 -5.12 -7.62 -14.62
C PHE A 33 -5.54 -8.89 -15.36
N GLU A 34 -4.75 -9.29 -16.37
CA GLU A 34 -5.05 -10.49 -17.15
C GLU A 34 -4.97 -11.76 -16.29
N ASP A 35 -3.98 -11.82 -15.40
CA ASP A 35 -3.57 -13.00 -14.62
C ASP A 35 -3.71 -12.83 -13.11
N TYR A 36 -4.10 -11.65 -12.60
CA TYR A 36 -4.31 -11.42 -11.18
C TYR A 36 -5.26 -10.27 -10.88
N SER A 37 -5.69 -10.17 -9.64
CA SER A 37 -6.37 -9.00 -9.10
C SER A 37 -5.64 -8.46 -7.89
N TYR A 38 -5.84 -7.18 -7.59
CA TYR A 38 -5.31 -6.62 -6.36
C TYR A 38 -6.20 -5.53 -5.78
N ALA A 39 -6.10 -5.35 -4.46
CA ALA A 39 -6.60 -4.18 -3.75
C ALA A 39 -5.42 -3.34 -3.26
N SER A 40 -5.50 -2.03 -3.35
CA SER A 40 -4.43 -1.14 -2.89
C SER A 40 -4.93 0.16 -2.31
N VAL A 41 -4.12 0.75 -1.42
CA VAL A 41 -4.37 2.06 -0.81
C VAL A 41 -3.08 2.88 -0.81
N SER A 42 -3.21 4.20 -0.89
CA SER A 42 -2.08 5.13 -0.83
C SER A 42 -1.66 5.40 0.62
N GLY A 43 -0.37 5.69 0.83
CA GLY A 43 0.16 6.04 2.13
C GLY A 43 -0.30 7.42 2.62
N GLU A 44 -0.42 7.57 3.94
CA GLU A 44 -0.81 8.84 4.58
C GLU A 44 0.37 9.81 4.68
N ILE A 45 1.59 9.31 4.98
CA ILE A 45 2.78 10.14 5.16
C ILE A 45 3.40 10.44 3.79
N GLN A 46 3.58 9.41 2.96
CA GLN A 46 4.07 9.56 1.60
C GLN A 46 3.06 8.96 0.62
N PHE A 47 2.33 9.82 -0.07
CA PHE A 47 1.21 9.46 -0.92
C PHE A 47 1.60 8.56 -2.12
N LYS A 48 2.85 8.63 -2.60
CA LYS A 48 3.35 7.76 -3.68
C LYS A 48 3.52 6.31 -3.26
N ASP A 49 3.59 6.04 -1.96
CA ASP A 49 3.68 4.70 -1.41
C ASP A 49 2.33 3.99 -1.49
N LYS A 50 2.38 2.71 -1.71
CA LYS A 50 1.19 1.86 -1.80
C LYS A 50 1.30 0.70 -0.84
N PHE A 51 0.18 0.32 -0.26
CA PHE A 51 -0.02 -0.97 0.36
C PHE A 51 -0.93 -1.78 -0.53
N VAL A 52 -0.55 -3.02 -0.86
CA VAL A 52 -1.15 -3.80 -1.94
C VAL A 52 -1.36 -5.23 -1.48
N PHE A 53 -2.53 -5.76 -1.79
CA PHE A 53 -2.91 -7.15 -1.58
C PHE A 53 -3.19 -7.80 -2.92
N VAL A 54 -2.35 -8.73 -3.31
CA VAL A 54 -2.42 -9.44 -4.59
C VAL A 54 -3.05 -10.80 -4.39
N LEU A 55 -3.96 -11.17 -5.30
CA LEU A 55 -4.64 -12.45 -5.36
C LEU A 55 -4.41 -13.08 -6.73
N MET A 56 -4.00 -14.36 -6.72
CA MET A 56 -3.67 -15.12 -7.92
C MET A 56 -4.72 -16.22 -8.18
N PRO A 57 -5.19 -16.43 -9.43
CA PRO A 57 -6.12 -17.50 -9.76
C PRO A 57 -5.51 -18.90 -9.62
N GLU A 58 -4.19 -19.03 -9.74
CA GLU A 58 -3.46 -20.30 -9.66
C GLU A 58 -3.56 -20.98 -8.29
N ASP A 59 -3.78 -20.21 -7.22
CA ASP A 59 -4.06 -20.73 -5.87
C ASP A 59 -5.56 -20.76 -5.53
N ASN A 60 -6.44 -20.71 -6.54
CA ASN A 60 -7.90 -20.55 -6.41
C ASN A 60 -8.31 -19.26 -5.68
N CYS A 61 -7.48 -18.23 -5.73
CA CYS A 61 -7.70 -16.99 -4.98
C CYS A 61 -7.90 -17.23 -3.47
N SER A 62 -7.21 -18.21 -2.93
CA SER A 62 -7.29 -18.63 -1.51
C SER A 62 -6.18 -18.02 -0.66
N GLU A 63 -5.16 -17.48 -1.29
CA GLU A 63 -4.04 -16.82 -0.65
C GLU A 63 -3.98 -15.33 -1.01
N ILE A 64 -3.35 -14.57 -0.16
CA ILE A 64 -3.15 -13.13 -0.32
C ILE A 64 -1.68 -12.80 -0.11
N THR A 65 -1.04 -12.24 -1.15
CA THR A 65 0.31 -11.73 -1.05
C THR A 65 0.27 -10.26 -0.63
N THR A 66 0.89 -9.97 0.51
CA THR A 66 0.93 -8.62 1.07
C THR A 66 2.19 -7.91 0.64
N MET A 67 2.04 -6.80 -0.06
CA MET A 67 3.12 -6.00 -0.57
C MET A 67 2.94 -4.53 -0.16
N PHE A 68 4.06 -3.82 -0.06
CA PHE A 68 4.05 -2.38 0.11
C PHE A 68 5.21 -1.73 -0.62
N SER A 69 5.11 -0.44 -0.86
CA SER A 69 6.21 0.30 -1.47
C SER A 69 6.62 1.49 -0.63
N PHE A 70 7.92 1.80 -0.70
CA PHE A 70 8.50 3.02 -0.18
C PHE A 70 9.22 3.76 -1.31
N TYR A 71 8.84 5.00 -1.51
CA TYR A 71 9.54 5.92 -2.38
C TYR A 71 10.63 6.65 -1.58
N THR A 72 11.79 6.90 -2.18
CA THR A 72 12.89 7.62 -1.56
C THR A 72 13.66 8.43 -2.60
N TRP A 73 14.21 9.59 -2.20
CA TRP A 73 15.18 10.33 -2.99
C TRP A 73 16.61 9.82 -2.81
N ASN A 74 16.85 8.96 -1.81
CA ASN A 74 18.17 8.36 -1.61
C ASN A 74 18.45 7.35 -2.75
N ASP A 75 19.62 7.49 -3.38
CA ASP A 75 20.09 6.59 -4.45
C ASP A 75 21.52 6.11 -4.14
N PRO A 76 21.71 5.27 -3.11
CA PRO A 76 23.04 4.73 -2.79
C PRO A 76 23.47 3.72 -3.86
N GLU A 77 24.77 3.74 -4.24
CA GLU A 77 25.34 2.91 -5.30
C GLU A 77 25.06 1.40 -5.14
N ASP A 78 24.89 0.95 -3.91
CA ASP A 78 24.65 -0.46 -3.58
C ASP A 78 23.15 -0.82 -3.40
N HIS A 79 22.22 0.06 -3.77
CA HIS A 79 20.79 -0.17 -3.57
C HIS A 79 20.30 -1.50 -4.16
N ARG A 80 20.81 -1.90 -5.34
CA ARG A 80 20.43 -3.16 -6.01
C ARG A 80 20.82 -4.42 -5.23
N GLN A 81 21.80 -4.32 -4.32
CA GLN A 81 22.19 -5.45 -3.48
C GLN A 81 21.12 -5.81 -2.42
N LEU A 82 20.10 -4.97 -2.25
CA LEU A 82 18.98 -5.26 -1.38
C LEU A 82 17.92 -6.16 -2.02
N ILE A 83 17.90 -6.31 -3.35
CA ILE A 83 16.94 -7.20 -4.03
C ILE A 83 17.12 -8.62 -3.50
N ASP A 84 16.00 -9.32 -3.27
CA ASP A 84 15.91 -10.66 -2.67
C ASP A 84 16.45 -10.74 -1.22
N ARG A 85 16.64 -9.60 -0.56
CA ARG A 85 17.04 -9.56 0.85
C ARG A 85 15.86 -9.21 1.76
N HIS A 86 15.87 -9.82 2.93
CA HIS A 86 15.00 -9.44 4.03
C HIS A 86 15.61 -8.27 4.80
N ILE A 87 14.90 -7.17 4.89
CA ILE A 87 15.25 -6.01 5.71
C ILE A 87 14.37 -5.94 6.96
N PRO A 88 14.89 -5.44 8.09
CA PRO A 88 14.11 -5.35 9.32
C PRO A 88 13.07 -4.23 9.23
N VAL A 89 11.85 -4.55 9.64
CA VAL A 89 10.73 -3.62 9.70
C VAL A 89 9.93 -3.82 10.98
N LYS A 90 9.13 -2.82 11.37
CA LYS A 90 8.06 -2.96 12.35
C LYS A 90 6.72 -2.85 11.64
N LEU A 91 5.83 -3.77 11.92
CA LEU A 91 4.42 -3.71 11.53
C LEU A 91 3.59 -3.41 12.78
N ASN A 92 2.99 -2.23 12.87
CA ASN A 92 2.26 -1.74 14.05
C ASN A 92 3.08 -1.93 15.35
N GLY A 93 4.38 -1.58 15.30
CA GLY A 93 5.29 -1.71 16.44
C GLY A 93 5.90 -3.10 16.68
N ILE A 94 5.42 -4.15 15.99
CA ILE A 94 5.94 -5.52 16.12
C ILE A 94 7.08 -5.71 15.11
N GLU A 95 8.25 -6.09 15.60
CA GLU A 95 9.44 -6.36 14.77
C GLU A 95 9.24 -7.61 13.91
N THR A 96 9.52 -7.48 12.62
CA THR A 96 9.49 -8.53 11.62
C THR A 96 10.50 -8.21 10.51
N THR A 97 10.42 -8.92 9.39
CA THR A 97 11.22 -8.63 8.20
C THR A 97 10.32 -8.50 6.98
N ALA A 98 10.76 -7.72 5.99
CA ALA A 98 10.16 -7.66 4.68
C ALA A 98 11.22 -7.97 3.61
N GLU A 99 10.83 -8.76 2.61
CA GLU A 99 11.67 -9.07 1.46
C GLU A 99 11.61 -7.93 0.45
N VAL A 100 12.75 -7.48 -0.05
CA VAL A 100 12.84 -6.50 -1.14
C VAL A 100 12.68 -7.24 -2.46
N LEU A 101 11.50 -7.14 -3.08
CA LEU A 101 11.20 -7.83 -4.33
C LEU A 101 11.85 -7.17 -5.55
N THR A 102 11.80 -5.85 -5.61
CA THR A 102 12.36 -5.08 -6.71
C THR A 102 12.56 -3.62 -6.33
N ILE A 103 13.41 -2.94 -7.09
CA ILE A 103 13.67 -1.50 -6.96
C ILE A 103 13.49 -0.87 -8.34
N LEU A 104 12.52 0.02 -8.44
CA LEU A 104 12.13 0.66 -9.68
C LEU A 104 12.64 2.11 -9.72
N PRO A 105 13.18 2.58 -10.84
CA PRO A 105 13.46 3.99 -11.00
C PRO A 105 12.16 4.79 -10.98
N ALA A 106 12.20 5.94 -10.33
CA ALA A 106 11.12 6.92 -10.31
C ALA A 106 11.65 8.27 -10.83
N THR A 107 10.76 9.26 -11.05
CA THR A 107 11.13 10.54 -11.68
C THR A 107 12.30 11.22 -10.96
N ASP A 108 12.30 11.20 -9.62
CA ASP A 108 13.28 11.90 -8.79
C ASP A 108 13.87 11.00 -7.69
N GLY A 109 14.01 9.69 -7.94
CA GLY A 109 14.51 8.77 -6.92
C GLY A 109 14.21 7.31 -7.24
N LEU A 110 14.07 6.50 -6.20
CA LEU A 110 13.82 5.06 -6.27
C LEU A 110 12.52 4.69 -5.58
N LYS A 111 11.89 3.63 -6.06
CA LYS A 111 10.73 3.01 -5.44
C LYS A 111 11.05 1.57 -5.09
N TYR A 112 11.17 1.28 -3.81
CA TYR A 112 11.33 -0.07 -3.30
C TYR A 112 9.97 -0.74 -3.19
N VAL A 113 9.85 -1.95 -3.71
CA VAL A 113 8.67 -2.80 -3.55
C VAL A 113 9.06 -3.96 -2.64
N LEU A 114 8.34 -4.11 -1.55
CA LEU A 114 8.64 -5.06 -0.49
C LEU A 114 7.44 -5.99 -0.25
N SER A 115 7.71 -7.20 0.23
CA SER A 115 6.70 -8.19 0.61
C SER A 115 6.79 -8.54 2.08
N LEU A 116 5.63 -8.65 2.71
CA LEU A 116 5.51 -9.26 4.05
C LEU A 116 5.22 -10.78 3.97
N GLY A 117 5.04 -11.30 2.75
CA GLY A 117 4.77 -12.72 2.49
C GLY A 117 3.36 -12.99 1.97
N THR A 118 3.08 -14.28 1.77
CA THR A 118 1.79 -14.79 1.29
C THR A 118 1.12 -15.60 2.41
N TYR A 119 -0.17 -15.39 2.60
CA TYR A 119 -0.94 -15.97 3.70
C TYR A 119 -2.30 -16.45 3.21
N PRO A 120 -2.86 -17.53 3.80
CA PRO A 120 -4.25 -17.88 3.58
C PRO A 120 -5.18 -16.72 3.90
N ILE A 121 -6.11 -16.41 3.00
CA ILE A 121 -7.02 -15.25 3.18
C ILE A 121 -7.76 -15.32 4.51
N LYS A 122 -8.20 -16.51 4.93
CA LYS A 122 -8.93 -16.70 6.19
C LYS A 122 -8.12 -16.20 7.39
N ASP A 123 -6.86 -16.58 7.45
CA ASP A 123 -5.98 -16.21 8.59
C ASP A 123 -5.64 -14.71 8.52
N TYR A 124 -5.37 -14.22 7.32
CA TYR A 124 -5.09 -12.81 7.09
C TYR A 124 -6.27 -11.91 7.46
N THR A 125 -7.49 -12.32 7.13
CA THR A 125 -8.71 -11.57 7.45
C THR A 125 -8.90 -11.43 8.97
N ILE A 126 -8.60 -12.50 9.74
CA ILE A 126 -8.68 -12.45 11.20
C ILE A 126 -7.68 -11.47 11.80
N ILE A 127 -6.42 -11.53 11.34
CA ILE A 127 -5.36 -10.62 11.79
C ILE A 127 -5.70 -9.17 11.45
N SER A 128 -6.16 -8.93 10.23
CA SER A 128 -6.51 -7.58 9.76
C SER A 128 -7.73 -7.01 10.49
N HIS A 129 -8.71 -7.85 10.85
CA HIS A 129 -9.87 -7.43 11.63
C HIS A 129 -9.43 -6.98 13.03
N LYS A 130 -8.54 -7.74 13.66
CA LYS A 130 -7.97 -7.35 14.97
C LYS A 130 -7.22 -6.02 14.89
N LEU A 131 -6.35 -5.85 13.89
CA LEU A 131 -5.63 -4.58 13.67
C LEU A 131 -6.58 -3.41 13.38
N TYR A 132 -7.68 -3.66 12.64
CA TYR A 132 -8.71 -2.66 12.39
C TYR A 132 -9.43 -2.20 13.66
N GLU A 133 -9.73 -3.13 14.58
CA GLU A 133 -10.37 -2.79 15.86
C GLU A 133 -9.44 -2.01 16.78
N GLU A 134 -8.15 -2.39 16.83
CA GLU A 134 -7.16 -1.81 17.73
C GLU A 134 -6.59 -0.47 17.19
N ASP A 135 -6.10 -0.45 15.95
CA ASP A 135 -5.29 0.65 15.41
C ASP A 135 -5.92 1.38 14.22
N LYS A 136 -6.88 0.75 13.52
CA LYS A 136 -7.55 1.25 12.30
C LYS A 136 -6.61 1.54 11.12
N LYS A 137 -5.36 1.13 11.21
CA LYS A 137 -4.32 1.37 10.20
C LYS A 137 -3.26 0.27 10.22
N TYR A 138 -2.61 0.09 9.10
CA TYR A 138 -1.26 -0.48 9.03
C TYR A 138 -0.24 0.65 9.16
N GLU A 139 0.75 0.46 10.03
CA GLU A 139 1.93 1.31 10.11
C GLU A 139 3.16 0.43 9.89
N ILE A 140 3.99 0.78 8.91
CA ILE A 140 5.25 0.10 8.67
C ILE A 140 6.37 1.11 8.88
N GLU A 141 7.33 0.72 9.72
CA GLU A 141 8.57 1.44 9.96
C GLU A 141 9.74 0.55 9.51
N ILE A 142 10.57 1.04 8.60
CA ILE A 142 11.84 0.41 8.23
C ILE A 142 12.86 0.78 9.29
N ILE A 143 13.45 -0.22 9.96
CA ILE A 143 14.34 -0.01 11.09
C ILE A 143 15.76 -0.44 10.79
N ASP A 144 16.71 0.01 11.59
CA ASP A 144 18.11 -0.42 11.51
C ASP A 144 18.27 -1.91 11.88
N GLY A 145 19.15 -2.59 11.19
CA GLY A 145 19.58 -3.97 11.49
C GLY A 145 21.08 -4.08 11.65
N LEU A 146 21.56 -5.29 11.90
CA LEU A 146 22.99 -5.55 12.16
C LEU A 146 23.90 -5.02 11.04
N ASN A 147 23.52 -5.27 9.77
CA ASN A 147 24.26 -4.86 8.57
C ASN A 147 23.41 -3.98 7.64
N PHE A 148 22.39 -3.33 8.18
CA PHE A 148 21.46 -2.51 7.42
C PHE A 148 21.18 -1.20 8.18
N LYS A 149 21.28 -0.09 7.45
CA LYS A 149 20.98 1.25 7.97
C LYS A 149 19.83 1.84 7.15
N ALA A 150 18.66 1.96 7.76
CA ALA A 150 17.45 2.43 7.10
C ALA A 150 17.66 3.81 6.45
N ALA A 151 18.25 4.76 7.17
CA ALA A 151 18.49 6.13 6.68
C ALA A 151 19.46 6.21 5.47
N LYS A 152 20.22 5.15 5.17
CA LYS A 152 21.05 5.09 3.97
C LYS A 152 20.19 4.98 2.71
N TYR A 153 19.10 4.20 2.78
CA TYR A 153 18.28 3.83 1.63
C TYR A 153 16.96 4.61 1.59
N PHE A 154 16.48 5.08 2.73
CA PHE A 154 15.16 5.69 2.87
C PHE A 154 15.27 7.04 3.58
N ASP A 155 14.83 8.10 2.95
CA ASP A 155 14.71 9.44 3.55
C ASP A 155 13.49 9.53 4.48
N ILE A 156 12.43 8.77 4.18
CA ILE A 156 11.28 8.55 5.05
C ILE A 156 11.19 7.05 5.35
N THR A 157 11.32 6.67 6.61
CA THR A 157 11.36 5.26 7.04
C THR A 157 10.05 4.74 7.57
N VAL A 158 9.01 5.57 7.69
CA VAL A 158 7.70 5.19 8.22
C VAL A 158 6.59 5.63 7.27
N ASN A 159 5.61 4.76 7.06
CA ASN A 159 4.36 5.14 6.42
C ASN A 159 3.17 4.43 7.06
N ARG A 160 1.96 4.95 6.80
CA ARG A 160 0.70 4.45 7.34
C ARG A 160 -0.32 4.32 6.23
N TRP A 161 -1.19 3.32 6.39
CA TRP A 161 -2.29 3.04 5.45
C TRP A 161 -3.55 2.73 6.22
N LYS A 162 -4.62 3.46 5.92
CA LYS A 162 -5.93 3.26 6.55
C LYS A 162 -6.53 1.91 6.19
N LEU A 163 -7.16 1.26 7.17
CA LEU A 163 -7.90 0.01 6.99
C LEU A 163 -9.39 0.23 6.70
N GLU A 164 -9.83 1.48 6.64
CA GLU A 164 -11.20 1.84 6.28
C GLU A 164 -11.55 1.26 4.90
N ASN A 165 -12.67 0.55 4.77
CA ASN A 165 -13.06 -0.18 3.55
C ASN A 165 -12.11 -1.32 3.10
N PHE A 166 -11.16 -1.74 3.92
CA PHE A 166 -10.24 -2.83 3.60
C PHE A 166 -11.00 -4.12 3.26
N LEU A 167 -11.83 -4.64 4.19
CA LEU A 167 -12.54 -5.91 4.00
C LEU A 167 -13.44 -5.92 2.75
N PRO A 168 -14.30 -4.92 2.50
CA PRO A 168 -15.06 -4.83 1.26
C PRO A 168 -14.19 -4.84 0.00
N SER A 169 -13.01 -4.23 0.06
CA SER A 169 -12.09 -4.19 -1.08
C SER A 169 -11.42 -5.53 -1.34
N ILE A 170 -11.05 -6.26 -0.30
CA ILE A 170 -10.55 -7.64 -0.43
C ILE A 170 -11.63 -8.57 -0.98
N ASP A 171 -12.86 -8.50 -0.48
CA ASP A 171 -13.98 -9.30 -1.02
C ASP A 171 -14.23 -9.02 -2.50
N LYS A 172 -14.14 -7.77 -2.92
CA LYS A 172 -14.24 -7.38 -4.33
C LYS A 172 -13.07 -7.94 -5.15
N ALA A 173 -11.84 -7.85 -4.65
CA ALA A 173 -10.66 -8.39 -5.32
C ALA A 173 -10.76 -9.92 -5.47
N ILE A 174 -11.22 -10.65 -4.44
CA ILE A 174 -11.46 -12.11 -4.50
C ILE A 174 -12.50 -12.46 -5.59
N LYS A 175 -13.59 -11.71 -5.68
CA LYS A 175 -14.61 -11.94 -6.74
C LYS A 175 -14.00 -11.75 -8.12
N ILE A 176 -13.25 -10.69 -8.34
CA ILE A 176 -12.56 -10.43 -9.62
C ILE A 176 -11.55 -11.53 -9.92
N CYS A 177 -10.73 -11.94 -8.94
CA CYS A 177 -9.76 -13.01 -9.10
C CYS A 177 -10.42 -14.31 -9.60
N LYS A 178 -11.55 -14.71 -9.00
CA LYS A 178 -12.30 -15.90 -9.39
C LYS A 178 -12.91 -15.84 -10.79
N GLU A 179 -13.08 -14.64 -11.35
CA GLU A 179 -13.54 -14.43 -12.73
C GLU A 179 -12.40 -14.49 -13.75
N ILE A 180 -11.16 -14.51 -13.29
CA ILE A 180 -9.98 -14.65 -14.15
C ILE A 180 -9.81 -16.13 -14.47
N HIS A 181 -9.92 -16.48 -15.75
CA HIS A 181 -9.69 -17.84 -16.21
C HIS A 181 -8.18 -18.10 -16.29
N TYR A 182 -7.66 -18.81 -15.29
CA TYR A 182 -6.29 -19.28 -15.31
C TYR A 182 -6.09 -20.27 -16.47
N LYS A 183 -5.19 -19.94 -17.40
CA LYS A 183 -4.71 -20.85 -18.43
C LYS A 183 -3.31 -21.31 -18.01
N PRO A 184 -3.14 -22.54 -17.51
CA PRO A 184 -1.80 -23.05 -17.26
C PRO A 184 -0.99 -23.05 -18.57
N ALA A 185 0.26 -22.65 -18.47
CA ALA A 185 1.20 -22.60 -19.59
C ALA A 185 1.58 -24.02 -20.08
#